data_e5e876f600d93b08996726350281f334
#
_entry.id   e5e876f600d93b08996726350281f334
#
_cell.length_a   1.000
_cell.length_b   1.000
_cell.length_c   1.000
_cell.angle_alpha   90.00
_cell.angle_beta   90.00
_cell.angle_gamma   90.00
#
_symmetry.space_group_name_H-M   'P 1'
#
loop_
_entity.id
_entity.type
_entity.pdbx_description
1 polymer ?
#
loop_
_entity_poly.entity_id
_entity_poly.type
_entity_poly.pdbx_seq_one_letter_code
_entity_poly.pdbx_strand_id
1 'polypeptide(L)'
;MLFRSTWWNLAQQARWTAEDGIKRVKDIWGADATKQVNLAQVLVWAGYANRHLGENFCDGVIDGSAKQAYTVYLDRAEANFTEAITVASGLTGTTAANLAIAATAGRASVRLLKNNLTGAVTDAATVADAFTYKMPYYTTDLDQYNRIYWAGANQPYRAHTVWNTYYDTYRKSTKDPRVPYDSSLTVLVGDAAVGSLGRVRWYFQTKFNAQTSPINLSSGWEMRLIEAEAKLVAGDVPGAMTLVNKHRVALNLAPWTATTATEAWVALKRERGIEMWLESRRLGDFRRWAALSRPGDSDDMTGRDLCFATPLSEKQTNTNFVP
;
A
#
# COMPACT_ATOMS: atom_id res chain seq x y z
N MET A 1 19.85 4.12 -11.42
CA MET A 1 19.96 5.01 -10.24
C MET A 1 18.91 6.13 -10.21
N LEU A 2 18.57 6.75 -11.34
CA LEU A 2 17.61 7.88 -11.42
C LEU A 2 16.19 7.56 -10.88
N PHE A 3 15.68 6.36 -11.09
CA PHE A 3 14.31 6.00 -10.66
C PHE A 3 14.09 6.03 -9.14
N ARG A 4 15.09 5.66 -8.33
CA ARG A 4 14.97 5.68 -6.86
C ARG A 4 14.87 7.11 -6.31
N SER A 5 15.62 8.04 -6.90
CA SER A 5 15.60 9.45 -6.48
C SER A 5 14.27 10.11 -6.81
N THR A 6 13.70 9.87 -7.98
CA THR A 6 12.39 10.44 -8.37
C THR A 6 11.28 9.98 -7.43
N TRP A 7 11.22 8.69 -7.13
CA TRP A 7 10.19 8.16 -6.24
C TRP A 7 10.32 8.70 -4.81
N TRP A 8 11.56 8.73 -4.27
CA TRP A 8 11.84 9.35 -2.98
C TRP A 8 11.37 10.80 -2.94
N ASN A 9 11.77 11.60 -3.93
CA ASN A 9 11.46 13.03 -3.97
C ASN A 9 9.95 13.27 -4.03
N LEU A 10 9.22 12.53 -4.87
CA LEU A 10 7.76 12.66 -4.96
C LEU A 10 7.06 12.22 -3.67
N ALA A 11 7.53 11.16 -3.01
CA ALA A 11 6.97 10.71 -1.75
C ALA A 11 7.23 11.72 -0.60
N GLN A 12 8.44 12.28 -0.53
CA GLN A 12 8.78 13.35 0.43
C GLN A 12 7.99 14.63 0.15
N GLN A 13 7.83 15.01 -1.11
CA GLN A 13 7.02 16.16 -1.49
C GLN A 13 5.56 15.98 -1.08
N ALA A 14 4.98 14.80 -1.32
CA ALA A 14 3.61 14.49 -0.91
C ALA A 14 3.44 14.60 0.62
N ARG A 15 4.38 14.04 1.39
CA ARG A 15 4.41 14.17 2.84
C ARG A 15 4.47 15.63 3.27
N TRP A 16 5.47 16.36 2.76
CA TRP A 16 5.70 17.76 3.14
C TRP A 16 4.49 18.64 2.80
N THR A 17 3.92 18.49 1.59
CA THR A 17 2.76 19.27 1.16
C THR A 17 1.55 19.04 2.06
N ALA A 18 1.30 17.77 2.46
CA ALA A 18 0.19 17.46 3.36
C ALA A 18 0.43 18.03 4.77
N GLU A 19 1.65 17.91 5.29
CA GLU A 19 2.01 18.43 6.61
C GLU A 19 2.03 19.97 6.66
N ASP A 20 2.50 20.63 5.61
CA ASP A 20 2.37 22.09 5.45
C ASP A 20 0.89 22.51 5.38
N GLY A 21 0.06 21.73 4.68
CA GLY A 21 -1.38 21.90 4.66
C GLY A 21 -2.02 21.86 6.06
N ILE A 22 -1.61 20.90 6.91
CA ILE A 22 -2.07 20.85 8.30
C ILE A 22 -1.72 22.16 9.04
N LYS A 23 -0.46 22.58 8.93
CA LYS A 23 0.01 23.82 9.56
C LYS A 23 -0.80 25.01 9.10
N ARG A 24 -0.98 25.20 7.79
CA ARG A 24 -1.73 26.33 7.20
C ARG A 24 -3.18 26.36 7.67
N VAL A 25 -3.87 25.21 7.70
CA VAL A 25 -5.25 25.16 8.19
C VAL A 25 -5.32 25.57 9.66
N LYS A 26 -4.38 25.09 10.49
CA LYS A 26 -4.32 25.48 11.91
C LYS A 26 -3.98 26.97 12.09
N ASP A 27 -3.05 27.51 11.30
CA ASP A 27 -2.65 28.93 11.38
C ASP A 27 -3.80 29.86 10.95
N ILE A 28 -4.57 29.48 9.91
CA ILE A 28 -5.69 30.31 9.39
C ILE A 28 -6.89 30.28 10.34
N TRP A 29 -7.24 29.11 10.87
CA TRP A 29 -8.49 28.92 11.62
C TRP A 29 -8.30 28.90 13.14
N GLY A 30 -7.07 28.84 13.65
CA GLY A 30 -6.79 28.81 15.08
C GLY A 30 -7.59 27.75 15.84
N ALA A 31 -8.32 28.14 16.86
CA ALA A 31 -9.16 27.25 17.66
C ALA A 31 -10.31 26.59 16.86
N ASP A 32 -10.72 27.19 15.73
CA ASP A 32 -11.78 26.65 14.86
C ASP A 32 -11.26 25.68 13.79
N ALA A 33 -9.98 25.40 13.76
CA ALA A 33 -9.38 24.46 12.81
C ALA A 33 -10.03 23.07 12.89
N THR A 34 -10.36 22.60 14.09
CA THR A 34 -11.03 21.30 14.31
C THR A 34 -12.47 21.24 13.80
N LYS A 35 -13.07 22.38 13.46
CA LYS A 35 -14.37 22.47 12.81
C LYS A 35 -14.28 22.44 11.28
N GLN A 36 -13.08 22.35 10.72
CA GLN A 36 -12.84 22.37 9.27
C GLN A 36 -12.60 20.95 8.74
N VAL A 37 -13.44 20.51 7.81
CA VAL A 37 -13.26 19.22 7.14
C VAL A 37 -11.93 19.14 6.39
N ASN A 38 -11.42 20.26 5.93
CA ASN A 38 -10.11 20.33 5.27
C ASN A 38 -8.96 19.92 6.19
N LEU A 39 -9.05 20.16 7.53
CA LEU A 39 -8.06 19.67 8.47
C LEU A 39 -8.06 18.13 8.51
N ALA A 40 -9.23 17.51 8.62
CA ALA A 40 -9.34 16.05 8.58
C ALA A 40 -8.77 15.50 7.25
N GLN A 41 -9.04 16.17 6.13
CA GLN A 41 -8.57 15.73 4.82
C GLN A 41 -7.06 15.78 4.68
N VAL A 42 -6.40 16.89 5.05
CA VAL A 42 -4.93 16.98 4.96
C VAL A 42 -4.23 16.06 5.96
N LEU A 43 -4.82 15.82 7.15
CA LEU A 43 -4.34 14.83 8.10
C LEU A 43 -4.38 13.39 7.54
N VAL A 44 -5.47 13.02 6.86
CA VAL A 44 -5.58 11.72 6.18
C VAL A 44 -4.50 11.58 5.12
N TRP A 45 -4.27 12.60 4.29
CA TRP A 45 -3.22 12.56 3.26
C TRP A 45 -1.82 12.51 3.87
N ALA A 46 -1.53 13.26 4.92
CA ALA A 46 -0.27 13.19 5.65
C ALA A 46 -0.04 11.79 6.24
N GLY A 47 -1.09 11.18 6.80
CA GLY A 47 -1.06 9.81 7.29
C GLY A 47 -0.66 8.81 6.20
N TYR A 48 -1.31 8.85 5.04
CA TYR A 48 -1.00 7.95 3.92
C TYR A 48 0.37 8.20 3.30
N ALA A 49 0.80 9.46 3.16
CA ALA A 49 2.13 9.79 2.63
C ALA A 49 3.24 9.28 3.56
N ASN A 50 3.11 9.48 4.87
CA ASN A 50 4.04 8.96 5.86
C ASN A 50 4.01 7.41 5.90
N ARG A 51 2.83 6.76 5.85
CA ARG A 51 2.74 5.31 5.75
C ARG A 51 3.51 4.78 4.54
N HIS A 52 3.32 5.39 3.37
CA HIS A 52 3.99 4.98 2.13
C HIS A 52 5.53 5.05 2.26
N LEU A 53 6.07 6.13 2.84
CA LEU A 53 7.49 6.26 3.13
C LEU A 53 7.96 5.16 4.11
N GLY A 54 7.25 4.98 5.22
CA GLY A 54 7.57 3.97 6.23
C GLY A 54 7.48 2.53 5.74
N GLU A 55 6.57 2.21 4.81
CA GLU A 55 6.45 0.88 4.22
C GLU A 55 7.60 0.54 3.26
N ASN A 56 8.12 1.53 2.54
CA ASN A 56 8.95 1.26 1.37
C ASN A 56 10.42 1.63 1.53
N PHE A 57 10.78 2.60 2.38
CA PHE A 57 12.17 3.05 2.52
C PHE A 57 12.86 2.49 3.76
N CYS A 58 14.19 2.29 3.67
CA CYS A 58 15.00 1.71 4.75
C CYS A 58 15.23 2.67 5.89
N ASP A 59 15.33 3.97 5.59
CA ASP A 59 15.68 5.02 6.54
C ASP A 59 14.61 6.11 6.54
N GLY A 60 14.52 6.86 7.65
CA GLY A 60 13.75 8.07 7.79
C GLY A 60 14.62 9.32 7.66
N VAL A 61 14.13 10.30 6.90
CA VAL A 61 14.70 11.65 6.85
C VAL A 61 13.54 12.64 6.79
N ILE A 62 13.50 13.56 7.74
CA ILE A 62 12.46 14.58 7.84
C ILE A 62 13.09 15.95 7.63
N ASP A 63 12.72 16.61 6.53
CA ASP A 63 13.08 18.01 6.23
C ASP A 63 14.60 18.29 6.38
N GLY A 64 15.43 17.42 5.80
CA GLY A 64 16.88 17.54 5.88
C GLY A 64 17.47 17.13 7.24
N SER A 65 16.74 16.40 8.07
CA SER A 65 17.27 15.87 9.33
C SER A 65 18.39 14.85 9.13
N ALA A 66 19.07 14.51 10.22
CA ALA A 66 19.92 13.31 10.28
C ALA A 66 19.09 12.05 9.94
N LYS A 67 19.79 11.00 9.53
CA LYS A 67 19.22 9.68 9.31
C LYS A 67 18.58 9.14 10.58
N GLN A 68 17.35 8.66 10.47
CA GLN A 68 16.57 8.06 11.53
C GLN A 68 16.09 6.67 11.11
N ALA A 69 15.55 5.89 12.05
CA ALA A 69 14.82 4.68 11.72
C ALA A 69 13.57 5.01 10.88
N TYR A 70 13.25 4.19 9.89
CA TYR A 70 12.07 4.37 9.05
C TYR A 70 10.75 4.44 9.85
N THR A 71 10.73 3.92 11.06
CA THR A 71 9.57 3.94 11.95
C THR A 71 9.11 5.34 12.30
N VAL A 72 9.99 6.36 12.17
CA VAL A 72 9.59 7.77 12.34
C VAL A 72 8.42 8.16 11.43
N TYR A 73 8.37 7.62 10.21
CA TYR A 73 7.23 7.85 9.32
C TYR A 73 5.98 7.13 9.81
N LEU A 74 6.12 5.91 10.35
CA LEU A 74 4.98 5.16 10.89
C LEU A 74 4.40 5.84 12.13
N ASP A 75 5.25 6.40 13.00
CA ASP A 75 4.82 7.17 14.18
C ASP A 75 4.06 8.43 13.77
N ARG A 76 4.56 9.17 12.78
CA ARG A 76 3.88 10.34 12.22
C ARG A 76 2.56 9.96 11.56
N ALA A 77 2.54 8.85 10.80
CA ALA A 77 1.31 8.36 10.17
C ALA A 77 0.24 8.01 11.20
N GLU A 78 0.59 7.29 12.27
CA GLU A 78 -0.35 6.94 13.33
C GLU A 78 -0.89 8.19 14.06
N ALA A 79 -0.04 9.17 14.33
CA ALA A 79 -0.45 10.44 14.93
C ALA A 79 -1.41 11.21 14.03
N ASN A 80 -1.08 11.35 12.74
CA ASN A 80 -1.93 12.05 11.76
C ASN A 80 -3.30 11.37 11.62
N PHE A 81 -3.35 10.04 11.49
CA PHE A 81 -4.60 9.32 11.43
C PHE A 81 -5.42 9.44 12.71
N THR A 82 -4.77 9.44 13.87
CA THR A 82 -5.46 9.59 15.17
C THR A 82 -6.09 10.98 15.28
N GLU A 83 -5.37 12.03 14.93
CA GLU A 83 -5.93 13.39 14.90
C GLU A 83 -7.03 13.51 13.85
N ALA A 84 -6.86 12.91 12.66
CA ALA A 84 -7.88 12.90 11.60
C ALA A 84 -9.19 12.26 12.08
N ILE A 85 -9.12 11.14 12.80
CA ILE A 85 -10.32 10.48 13.38
C ILE A 85 -11.01 11.43 14.35
N THR A 86 -10.25 12.05 15.25
CA THR A 86 -10.81 12.98 16.25
C THR A 86 -11.52 14.15 15.58
N VAL A 87 -10.87 14.81 14.62
CA VAL A 87 -11.43 15.95 13.89
C VAL A 87 -12.67 15.53 13.08
N ALA A 88 -12.53 14.48 12.27
CA ALA A 88 -13.62 14.03 11.39
C ALA A 88 -14.84 13.52 12.16
N SER A 89 -14.65 12.85 13.30
CA SER A 89 -15.74 12.36 14.14
C SER A 89 -16.51 13.50 14.86
N GLY A 90 -15.87 14.66 15.03
CA GLY A 90 -16.52 15.86 15.56
C GLY A 90 -17.33 16.64 14.51
N LEU A 91 -17.30 16.23 13.25
CA LEU A 91 -17.97 16.88 12.13
C LEU A 91 -19.15 16.06 11.61
N THR A 92 -20.05 16.73 10.91
CA THR A 92 -21.22 16.12 10.25
C THR A 92 -21.01 16.01 8.74
N GLY A 93 -21.75 15.10 8.11
CA GLY A 93 -21.78 14.93 6.65
C GLY A 93 -20.92 13.77 6.14
N THR A 94 -21.23 13.33 4.92
CA THR A 94 -20.66 12.13 4.30
C THR A 94 -19.14 12.22 4.14
N THR A 95 -18.60 13.40 3.78
CA THR A 95 -17.17 13.59 3.61
C THR A 95 -16.43 13.35 4.92
N ALA A 96 -16.89 13.94 6.02
CA ALA A 96 -16.28 13.75 7.34
C ALA A 96 -16.36 12.27 7.78
N ALA A 97 -17.52 11.64 7.63
CA ALA A 97 -17.70 10.23 7.95
C ALA A 97 -16.72 9.33 7.14
N ASN A 98 -16.59 9.56 5.84
CA ASN A 98 -15.64 8.82 4.99
C ASN A 98 -14.18 9.05 5.39
N LEU A 99 -13.80 10.26 5.77
CA LEU A 99 -12.46 10.58 6.24
C LEU A 99 -12.15 9.89 7.58
N ALA A 100 -13.12 9.83 8.51
CA ALA A 100 -12.96 9.11 9.76
C ALA A 100 -12.69 7.61 9.52
N ILE A 101 -13.47 6.97 8.64
CA ILE A 101 -13.27 5.56 8.28
C ILE A 101 -11.93 5.36 7.55
N ALA A 102 -11.56 6.24 6.63
CA ALA A 102 -10.28 6.19 5.91
C ALA A 102 -9.09 6.29 6.86
N ALA A 103 -9.16 7.23 7.83
CA ALA A 103 -8.13 7.38 8.84
C ALA A 103 -8.04 6.14 9.76
N THR A 104 -9.20 5.56 10.16
CA THR A 104 -9.24 4.35 10.96
C THR A 104 -8.61 3.16 10.23
N ALA A 105 -8.95 2.95 8.96
CA ALA A 105 -8.35 1.89 8.13
C ALA A 105 -6.84 2.13 7.89
N GLY A 106 -6.43 3.37 7.64
CA GLY A 106 -5.02 3.75 7.53
C GLY A 106 -4.25 3.50 8.81
N ARG A 107 -4.83 3.83 9.98
CA ARG A 107 -4.22 3.59 11.29
C ARG A 107 -4.11 2.11 11.61
N ALA A 108 -5.13 1.29 11.26
CA ALA A 108 -5.06 -0.16 11.40
C ALA A 108 -3.85 -0.74 10.66
N SER A 109 -3.63 -0.32 9.41
CA SER A 109 -2.48 -0.75 8.61
C SER A 109 -1.15 -0.32 9.23
N VAL A 110 -1.04 0.91 9.72
CA VAL A 110 0.17 1.42 10.39
C VAL A 110 0.46 0.66 11.68
N ARG A 111 -0.57 0.38 12.48
CA ARG A 111 -0.44 -0.41 13.71
C ARG A 111 0.01 -1.85 13.43
N LEU A 112 -0.47 -2.45 12.34
CA LEU A 112 0.04 -3.74 11.87
C LEU A 112 1.54 -3.67 11.54
N LEU A 113 1.98 -2.63 10.80
CA LEU A 113 3.39 -2.42 10.46
C LEU A 113 4.27 -2.22 11.69
N LYS A 114 3.75 -1.62 12.75
CA LYS A 114 4.39 -1.43 14.04
C LYS A 114 4.27 -2.66 14.97
N ASN A 115 3.67 -3.76 14.52
CA ASN A 115 3.37 -4.95 15.32
C ASN A 115 2.46 -4.68 16.54
N ASN A 116 1.67 -3.62 16.50
CA ASN A 116 0.60 -3.36 17.48
C ASN A 116 -0.69 -4.04 17.02
N LEU A 117 -0.76 -5.37 17.17
CA LEU A 117 -1.86 -6.17 16.66
C LEU A 117 -3.19 -5.86 17.34
N THR A 118 -3.18 -5.62 18.65
CA THR A 118 -4.40 -5.27 19.41
C THR A 118 -5.02 -3.99 18.87
N GLY A 119 -4.23 -2.93 18.71
CA GLY A 119 -4.70 -1.68 18.17
C GLY A 119 -5.12 -1.80 16.69
N ALA A 120 -4.40 -2.60 15.90
CA ALA A 120 -4.73 -2.85 14.50
C ALA A 120 -6.09 -3.54 14.35
N VAL A 121 -6.37 -4.58 15.14
CA VAL A 121 -7.65 -5.31 15.12
C VAL A 121 -8.80 -4.44 15.62
N THR A 122 -8.58 -3.64 16.68
CA THR A 122 -9.59 -2.71 17.19
C THR A 122 -10.07 -1.75 16.08
N ASP A 123 -9.15 -1.19 15.32
CA ASP A 123 -9.49 -0.31 14.20
C ASP A 123 -10.11 -1.09 13.04
N ALA A 124 -9.49 -2.21 12.63
CA ALA A 124 -9.91 -3.00 11.48
C ALA A 124 -11.35 -3.52 11.60
N ALA A 125 -11.74 -3.95 12.80
CA ALA A 125 -13.07 -4.50 13.07
C ALA A 125 -14.22 -3.51 12.83
N THR A 126 -13.94 -2.20 12.88
CA THR A 126 -14.94 -1.16 12.67
C THR A 126 -15.18 -0.80 11.21
N VAL A 127 -14.29 -1.26 10.31
CA VAL A 127 -14.35 -0.92 8.88
C VAL A 127 -15.16 -1.98 8.13
N ALA A 128 -16.19 -1.56 7.41
CA ALA A 128 -17.03 -2.46 6.62
C ALA A 128 -16.26 -3.10 5.46
N ASP A 129 -16.60 -4.34 5.08
CA ASP A 129 -15.96 -5.10 4.01
C ASP A 129 -15.95 -4.35 2.66
N ALA A 130 -17.04 -3.66 2.35
CA ALA A 130 -17.19 -2.93 1.08
C ALA A 130 -16.47 -1.56 1.04
N PHE A 131 -15.88 -1.13 2.17
CA PHE A 131 -15.21 0.17 2.22
C PHE A 131 -13.95 0.18 1.37
N THR A 132 -13.75 1.28 0.63
CA THR A 132 -12.48 1.58 -0.06
C THR A 132 -12.17 3.06 0.04
N TYR A 133 -10.92 3.40 0.31
CA TYR A 133 -10.39 4.75 0.18
C TYR A 133 -9.27 4.76 -0.86
N LYS A 134 -9.34 5.69 -1.83
CA LYS A 134 -8.54 5.60 -3.05
C LYS A 134 -7.71 6.85 -3.29
N MET A 135 -6.50 6.66 -3.81
CA MET A 135 -5.70 7.73 -4.42
C MET A 135 -6.31 8.05 -5.79
N PRO A 136 -6.78 9.28 -6.02
CA PRO A 136 -7.23 9.71 -7.35
C PRO A 136 -6.04 9.98 -8.27
N TYR A 137 -6.27 9.87 -9.57
CA TYR A 137 -5.33 10.23 -10.63
C TYR A 137 -6.04 11.12 -11.66
N TYR A 138 -5.28 11.99 -12.32
CA TYR A 138 -5.79 13.00 -13.23
C TYR A 138 -4.97 13.01 -14.52
N THR A 139 -5.51 13.59 -15.59
CA THR A 139 -4.84 13.71 -16.89
C THR A 139 -4.30 15.10 -17.18
N THR A 140 -4.30 15.98 -16.18
CA THR A 140 -3.85 17.38 -16.32
C THR A 140 -2.34 17.47 -16.53
N ASP A 141 -1.58 16.57 -15.91
CA ASP A 141 -0.13 16.50 -15.98
C ASP A 141 0.33 15.04 -16.00
N LEU A 142 1.46 14.75 -16.66
CA LEU A 142 2.07 13.42 -16.70
C LEU A 142 2.39 12.86 -15.32
N ASP A 143 2.74 13.72 -14.35
CA ASP A 143 3.03 13.29 -12.98
C ASP A 143 1.79 12.90 -12.19
N GLN A 144 0.60 13.22 -12.69
CA GLN A 144 -0.69 12.87 -12.10
C GLN A 144 -1.30 11.58 -12.66
N TYR A 145 -0.63 10.93 -13.62
CA TYR A 145 -1.11 9.67 -14.22
C TYR A 145 -0.88 8.50 -13.27
N ASN A 146 -1.78 7.52 -13.32
CA ASN A 146 -1.52 6.20 -12.76
C ASN A 146 -0.31 5.57 -13.49
N ARG A 147 0.83 5.56 -12.81
CA ARG A 147 2.09 5.09 -13.39
C ARG A 147 2.11 3.58 -13.66
N ILE A 148 1.30 2.80 -12.95
CA ILE A 148 1.19 1.35 -13.21
C ILE A 148 0.50 1.13 -14.56
N TYR A 149 -0.57 1.86 -14.85
CA TYR A 149 -1.19 1.84 -16.17
C TYR A 149 -0.21 2.32 -17.25
N TRP A 150 0.43 3.47 -17.03
CA TRP A 150 1.33 4.09 -17.99
C TRP A 150 2.51 3.19 -18.36
N ALA A 151 3.18 2.60 -17.37
CA ALA A 151 4.31 1.71 -17.58
C ALA A 151 3.91 0.37 -18.19
N GLY A 152 2.68 -0.11 -17.93
CA GLY A 152 2.13 -1.34 -18.47
C GLY A 152 1.43 -1.18 -19.80
N ALA A 153 1.13 0.05 -20.26
CA ALA A 153 0.42 0.31 -21.50
C ALA A 153 1.25 -0.08 -22.74
N ASN A 154 0.55 -0.34 -23.85
CA ASN A 154 1.21 -0.66 -25.12
C ASN A 154 2.17 0.44 -25.60
N GLN A 155 1.82 1.69 -25.37
CA GLN A 155 2.63 2.85 -25.68
C GLN A 155 2.81 3.68 -24.41
N PRO A 156 4.01 4.18 -24.10
CA PRO A 156 5.24 4.00 -24.87
C PRO A 156 6.12 2.83 -24.38
N TYR A 157 5.81 2.15 -23.25
CA TYR A 157 6.82 1.40 -22.55
C TYR A 157 6.67 -0.11 -22.50
N ARG A 158 5.49 -0.68 -22.32
CA ARG A 158 5.32 -2.13 -22.09
C ARG A 158 6.32 -2.70 -21.07
N ALA A 159 6.58 -1.95 -19.99
CA ALA A 159 7.65 -2.23 -19.04
C ALA A 159 7.30 -3.29 -17.99
N HIS A 160 6.02 -3.67 -17.88
CA HIS A 160 5.55 -4.66 -16.92
C HIS A 160 4.87 -5.82 -17.61
N THR A 161 5.13 -7.02 -17.11
CA THR A 161 4.45 -8.23 -17.52
C THR A 161 4.14 -9.11 -16.31
N VAL A 162 3.00 -9.79 -16.38
CA VAL A 162 2.60 -10.83 -15.42
C VAL A 162 3.12 -12.21 -15.83
N TRP A 163 3.61 -12.34 -17.07
CA TRP A 163 4.06 -13.62 -17.63
C TRP A 163 5.10 -14.31 -16.76
N ASN A 164 4.91 -15.62 -16.55
CA ASN A 164 5.78 -16.48 -15.76
C ASN A 164 5.98 -16.04 -14.30
N THR A 165 4.98 -15.38 -13.74
CA THR A 165 4.93 -15.05 -12.30
C THR A 165 3.95 -15.99 -11.59
N TYR A 166 3.97 -15.98 -10.25
CA TYR A 166 2.95 -16.65 -9.45
C TYR A 166 1.53 -16.21 -9.87
N TYR A 167 1.32 -14.92 -10.12
CA TYR A 167 0.01 -14.36 -10.47
C TYR A 167 -0.50 -14.84 -11.84
N ASP A 168 0.41 -15.09 -12.79
CA ASP A 168 0.05 -15.70 -14.09
C ASP A 168 -0.50 -17.12 -13.89
N THR A 169 0.23 -17.97 -13.17
CA THR A 169 -0.19 -19.34 -12.88
C THR A 169 -1.48 -19.37 -12.07
N TYR A 170 -1.56 -18.54 -11.03
CA TYR A 170 -2.72 -18.43 -10.17
C TYR A 170 -3.98 -18.00 -10.94
N ARG A 171 -3.90 -16.94 -11.75
CA ARG A 171 -5.02 -16.46 -12.55
C ARG A 171 -5.51 -17.48 -13.57
N LYS A 172 -4.58 -18.21 -14.22
CA LYS A 172 -4.93 -19.27 -15.18
C LYS A 172 -5.74 -20.38 -14.53
N SER A 173 -5.41 -20.76 -13.31
CA SER A 173 -6.08 -21.85 -12.59
C SER A 173 -7.38 -21.44 -11.91
N THR A 174 -7.46 -20.20 -11.37
CA THR A 174 -8.58 -19.78 -10.52
C THR A 174 -9.57 -18.85 -11.19
N LYS A 175 -9.14 -18.11 -12.22
CA LYS A 175 -9.89 -17.02 -12.85
C LYS A 175 -10.24 -15.86 -11.89
N ASP A 176 -9.47 -15.70 -10.81
CA ASP A 176 -9.68 -14.69 -9.78
C ASP A 176 -9.76 -13.27 -10.40
N PRO A 177 -10.87 -12.53 -10.23
CA PRO A 177 -11.05 -11.22 -10.84
C PRO A 177 -10.16 -10.13 -10.21
N ARG A 178 -9.51 -10.39 -9.07
CA ARG A 178 -8.63 -9.42 -8.38
C ARG A 178 -7.24 -9.31 -9.02
N VAL A 179 -6.87 -10.27 -9.86
CA VAL A 179 -5.59 -10.30 -10.59
C VAL A 179 -5.88 -10.31 -12.11
N PRO A 180 -6.54 -9.28 -12.64
CA PRO A 180 -6.90 -9.25 -14.05
C PRO A 180 -5.70 -8.87 -14.91
N TYR A 181 -5.44 -9.67 -15.94
CA TYR A 181 -4.48 -9.35 -16.98
C TYR A 181 -4.95 -9.92 -18.32
N ASP A 182 -4.37 -9.42 -19.40
CA ASP A 182 -4.64 -9.87 -20.77
C ASP A 182 -3.33 -10.00 -21.54
N SER A 183 -3.41 -10.50 -22.77
CA SER A 183 -2.31 -10.62 -23.71
C SER A 183 -2.70 -10.08 -25.07
N SER A 184 -1.76 -9.51 -25.79
CA SER A 184 -1.99 -9.03 -27.16
C SER A 184 -1.77 -10.15 -28.17
N LEU A 185 -2.61 -10.24 -29.19
CA LEU A 185 -2.42 -11.12 -30.33
C LEU A 185 -1.41 -10.57 -31.35
N THR A 186 -1.18 -9.25 -31.33
CA THR A 186 -0.31 -8.57 -32.30
C THR A 186 1.00 -8.09 -31.69
N VAL A 187 1.00 -7.73 -30.39
CA VAL A 187 2.17 -7.30 -29.66
C VAL A 187 2.53 -8.38 -28.64
N LEU A 188 3.38 -9.32 -29.06
CA LEU A 188 3.64 -10.55 -28.29
C LEU A 188 4.65 -10.36 -27.16
N VAL A 189 5.52 -9.33 -27.23
CA VAL A 189 6.65 -9.17 -26.30
C VAL A 189 6.65 -7.81 -25.64
N GLY A 190 7.01 -7.80 -24.36
CA GLY A 190 7.25 -6.60 -23.56
C GLY A 190 8.63 -6.00 -23.79
N ASP A 191 8.90 -4.88 -23.12
CA ASP A 191 10.19 -4.22 -23.05
C ASP A 191 10.77 -3.78 -24.41
N ALA A 192 9.90 -3.58 -25.40
CA ALA A 192 10.31 -3.18 -26.75
C ALA A 192 10.71 -1.70 -26.84
N ALA A 193 10.30 -0.88 -25.87
CA ALA A 193 10.55 0.56 -25.91
C ALA A 193 12.00 0.94 -25.57
N VAL A 194 12.76 0.06 -24.93
CA VAL A 194 14.16 0.30 -24.55
C VAL A 194 15.18 -0.45 -25.41
N GLY A 195 14.79 -0.88 -26.59
CA GLY A 195 15.69 -1.57 -27.52
C GLY A 195 16.15 -2.96 -27.06
N SER A 196 15.48 -3.54 -26.09
CA SER A 196 15.85 -4.82 -25.46
C SER A 196 15.36 -6.06 -26.20
N LEU A 197 14.99 -5.94 -27.46
CA LEU A 197 14.64 -7.03 -28.38
C LEU A 197 13.41 -7.86 -27.96
N GLY A 198 12.63 -7.38 -27.00
CA GLY A 198 11.37 -8.03 -26.62
C GLY A 198 11.52 -9.48 -26.21
N ARG A 199 12.34 -9.81 -25.23
CA ARG A 199 12.65 -11.18 -24.81
C ARG A 199 11.58 -11.83 -23.96
N VAL A 200 10.64 -11.04 -23.41
CA VAL A 200 9.66 -11.48 -22.43
C VAL A 200 8.26 -11.33 -23.02
N ARG A 201 7.42 -12.36 -22.90
CA ARG A 201 6.02 -12.26 -23.32
C ARG A 201 5.31 -11.14 -22.58
N TRP A 202 4.51 -10.35 -23.27
CA TRP A 202 3.80 -9.23 -22.72
C TRP A 202 2.38 -9.63 -22.31
N TYR A 203 2.23 -9.92 -21.01
CA TYR A 203 0.93 -10.10 -20.35
C TYR A 203 0.70 -8.88 -19.46
N PHE A 204 -0.15 -7.98 -19.93
CA PHE A 204 -0.36 -6.68 -19.30
C PHE A 204 -1.50 -6.72 -18.29
N GLN A 205 -1.28 -6.11 -17.14
CA GLN A 205 -2.30 -5.96 -16.11
C GLN A 205 -3.47 -5.12 -16.64
N THR A 206 -4.70 -5.47 -16.25
CA THR A 206 -5.93 -4.74 -16.60
C THR A 206 -6.70 -4.25 -15.37
N LYS A 207 -6.10 -4.37 -14.16
CA LYS A 207 -6.64 -3.81 -12.93
C LYS A 207 -6.75 -2.29 -13.01
N PHE A 208 -5.73 -1.66 -13.58
CA PHE A 208 -5.70 -0.24 -13.88
C PHE A 208 -5.69 -0.08 -15.40
N ASN A 209 -6.82 0.28 -15.98
CA ASN A 209 -7.04 0.30 -17.43
C ASN A 209 -7.12 1.71 -18.02
N ALA A 210 -6.86 2.75 -17.24
CA ALA A 210 -6.82 4.14 -17.65
C ALA A 210 -5.77 4.93 -16.85
N GLN A 211 -5.35 6.06 -17.40
CA GLN A 211 -4.46 7.01 -16.72
C GLN A 211 -5.04 7.53 -15.39
N THR A 212 -6.36 7.56 -15.31
CA THR A 212 -7.13 8.01 -14.15
C THR A 212 -7.60 6.89 -13.22
N SER A 213 -7.24 5.63 -13.49
CA SER A 213 -7.64 4.50 -12.64
C SER A 213 -7.12 4.70 -11.21
N PRO A 214 -7.99 4.79 -10.19
CA PRO A 214 -7.56 5.04 -8.82
C PRO A 214 -6.97 3.78 -8.19
N ILE A 215 -6.00 3.97 -7.28
CA ILE A 215 -5.37 2.89 -6.49
C ILE A 215 -5.93 2.90 -5.08
N ASN A 216 -6.29 1.74 -4.52
CA ASN A 216 -6.73 1.65 -3.14
C ASN A 216 -5.58 1.99 -2.18
N LEU A 217 -5.84 2.90 -1.25
CA LEU A 217 -4.98 3.20 -0.11
C LEU A 217 -5.34 2.35 1.10
N SER A 218 -6.62 2.04 1.27
CA SER A 218 -7.14 1.09 2.26
C SER A 218 -8.44 0.47 1.76
N SER A 219 -8.73 -0.76 2.20
CA SER A 219 -9.98 -1.46 1.91
C SER A 219 -10.46 -2.27 3.10
N GLY A 220 -11.77 -2.54 3.17
CA GLY A 220 -12.34 -3.43 4.18
C GLY A 220 -11.80 -4.85 4.09
N TRP A 221 -11.50 -5.32 2.89
CA TRP A 221 -10.89 -6.64 2.69
C TRP A 221 -9.47 -6.72 3.23
N GLU A 222 -8.67 -5.65 3.10
CA GLU A 222 -7.38 -5.56 3.81
C GLU A 222 -7.56 -5.69 5.31
N MET A 223 -8.60 -5.04 5.89
CA MET A 223 -8.87 -5.10 7.32
C MET A 223 -9.16 -6.53 7.79
N ARG A 224 -9.91 -7.32 7.03
CA ARG A 224 -10.14 -8.76 7.34
C ARG A 224 -8.83 -9.54 7.37
N LEU A 225 -7.88 -9.21 6.50
CA LEU A 225 -6.56 -9.87 6.48
C LEU A 225 -5.65 -9.40 7.63
N ILE A 226 -5.84 -8.19 8.16
CA ILE A 226 -5.20 -7.73 9.41
C ILE A 226 -5.70 -8.55 10.60
N GLU A 227 -7.03 -8.73 10.71
CA GLU A 227 -7.64 -9.55 11.76
C GLU A 227 -7.19 -11.02 11.65
N ALA A 228 -7.11 -11.56 10.42
CA ALA A 228 -6.63 -12.92 10.17
C ALA A 228 -5.19 -13.10 10.67
N GLU A 229 -4.32 -12.14 10.40
CA GLU A 229 -2.94 -12.19 10.87
C GLU A 229 -2.84 -12.19 12.39
N ALA A 230 -3.61 -11.36 13.07
CA ALA A 230 -3.65 -11.33 14.53
C ALA A 230 -4.13 -12.69 15.11
N LYS A 231 -5.11 -13.33 14.48
CA LYS A 231 -5.55 -14.69 14.86
C LYS A 231 -4.45 -15.74 14.68
N LEU A 232 -3.68 -15.68 13.58
CA LEU A 232 -2.54 -16.58 13.40
C LEU A 232 -1.47 -16.38 14.46
N VAL A 233 -1.19 -15.13 14.83
CA VAL A 233 -0.25 -14.82 15.93
C VAL A 233 -0.76 -15.38 17.27
N ALA A 234 -2.08 -15.37 17.49
CA ALA A 234 -2.70 -15.95 18.68
C ALA A 234 -2.86 -17.50 18.60
N GLY A 235 -2.47 -18.14 17.50
CA GLY A 235 -2.62 -19.59 17.32
C GLY A 235 -4.01 -20.04 16.88
N ASP A 236 -4.94 -19.13 16.62
CA ASP A 236 -6.30 -19.42 16.14
C ASP A 236 -6.30 -19.63 14.61
N VAL A 237 -5.82 -20.79 14.18
CA VAL A 237 -5.76 -21.17 12.76
C VAL A 237 -7.16 -21.22 12.11
N PRO A 238 -8.18 -21.87 12.70
CA PRO A 238 -9.52 -21.91 12.10
C PRO A 238 -10.14 -20.52 11.93
N GLY A 239 -10.03 -19.66 12.96
CA GLY A 239 -10.54 -18.30 12.90
C GLY A 239 -9.81 -17.43 11.86
N ALA A 240 -8.51 -17.61 11.74
CA ALA A 240 -7.72 -16.94 10.71
C ALA A 240 -8.16 -17.36 9.30
N MET A 241 -8.29 -18.66 9.05
CA MET A 241 -8.70 -19.18 7.73
C MET A 241 -10.12 -18.77 7.33
N THR A 242 -11.01 -18.60 8.30
CA THR A 242 -12.35 -18.02 8.06
C THR A 242 -12.22 -16.62 7.46
N LEU A 243 -11.36 -15.77 8.02
CA LEU A 243 -11.15 -14.40 7.55
C LEU A 243 -10.36 -14.34 6.24
N VAL A 244 -9.33 -15.16 6.08
CA VAL A 244 -8.56 -15.29 4.83
C VAL A 244 -9.48 -15.66 3.65
N ASN A 245 -10.45 -16.55 3.90
CA ASN A 245 -11.36 -17.02 2.87
C ASN A 245 -12.60 -16.14 2.66
N LYS A 246 -12.84 -15.15 3.51
CA LYS A 246 -14.08 -14.37 3.48
C LYS A 246 -14.36 -13.74 2.12
N HIS A 247 -13.36 -13.05 1.53
CA HIS A 247 -13.52 -12.43 0.20
C HIS A 247 -13.54 -13.47 -0.92
N ARG A 248 -12.77 -14.55 -0.79
CA ARG A 248 -12.80 -15.65 -1.76
C ARG A 248 -14.19 -16.25 -1.90
N VAL A 249 -14.85 -16.53 -0.77
CA VAL A 249 -16.22 -17.02 -0.76
C VAL A 249 -17.19 -16.02 -1.39
N ALA A 250 -17.04 -14.74 -1.09
CA ALA A 250 -17.87 -13.67 -1.70
C ALA A 250 -17.68 -13.58 -3.23
N LEU A 251 -16.51 -13.99 -3.74
CA LEU A 251 -16.19 -14.05 -5.17
C LEU A 251 -16.45 -15.43 -5.81
N ASN A 252 -17.07 -16.37 -5.09
CA ASN A 252 -17.27 -17.77 -5.52
C ASN A 252 -15.98 -18.50 -5.92
N LEU A 253 -14.86 -18.17 -5.27
CA LEU A 253 -13.58 -18.85 -5.45
C LEU A 253 -13.40 -19.96 -4.43
N ALA A 254 -12.67 -21.02 -4.83
CA ALA A 254 -12.32 -22.09 -3.92
C ALA A 254 -11.52 -21.54 -2.71
N PRO A 255 -11.90 -21.89 -1.48
CA PRO A 255 -11.19 -21.45 -0.28
C PRO A 255 -9.78 -22.01 -0.24
N TRP A 256 -8.84 -21.29 0.37
CA TRP A 256 -7.59 -21.83 0.81
C TRP A 256 -7.82 -22.86 1.92
N THR A 257 -7.09 -23.95 1.89
CA THR A 257 -7.07 -24.95 2.95
C THR A 257 -5.75 -24.90 3.70
N ALA A 258 -5.79 -25.11 5.00
CA ALA A 258 -4.60 -25.20 5.83
C ALA A 258 -4.90 -26.16 7.01
N THR A 259 -4.01 -27.09 7.27
CA THR A 259 -4.06 -28.03 8.38
C THR A 259 -3.06 -27.66 9.47
N THR A 260 -2.06 -26.88 9.15
CA THR A 260 -1.00 -26.42 10.04
C THR A 260 -0.94 -24.88 10.09
N ALA A 261 -0.35 -24.35 11.15
CA ALA A 261 -0.11 -22.92 11.26
C ALA A 261 0.76 -22.38 10.11
N THR A 262 1.78 -23.13 9.69
CA THR A 262 2.65 -22.75 8.57
C THR A 262 1.88 -22.64 7.26
N GLU A 263 1.01 -23.60 6.95
CA GLU A 263 0.14 -23.54 5.76
C GLU A 263 -0.81 -22.35 5.81
N ALA A 264 -1.38 -22.04 6.98
CA ALA A 264 -2.26 -20.92 7.16
C ALA A 264 -1.52 -19.56 6.97
N TRP A 265 -0.26 -19.48 7.41
CA TRP A 265 0.58 -18.31 7.11
C TRP A 265 0.87 -18.16 5.61
N VAL A 266 1.14 -19.26 4.90
CA VAL A 266 1.30 -19.23 3.44
C VAL A 266 0.01 -18.74 2.78
N ALA A 267 -1.15 -19.26 3.20
CA ALA A 267 -2.45 -18.84 2.68
C ALA A 267 -2.71 -17.35 2.91
N LEU A 268 -2.45 -16.83 4.13
CA LEU A 268 -2.57 -15.40 4.43
C LEU A 268 -1.64 -14.56 3.56
N LYS A 269 -0.36 -14.92 3.46
CA LYS A 269 0.64 -14.19 2.68
C LYS A 269 0.26 -14.14 1.19
N ARG A 270 -0.25 -15.25 0.64
CA ARG A 270 -0.77 -15.34 -0.73
C ARG A 270 -2.00 -14.47 -0.91
N GLU A 271 -2.97 -14.59 -0.01
CA GLU A 271 -4.22 -13.82 -0.09
C GLU A 271 -3.98 -12.32 0.01
N ARG A 272 -3.10 -11.86 0.92
CA ARG A 272 -2.71 -10.45 0.97
C ARG A 272 -2.08 -9.95 -0.33
N GLY A 273 -1.23 -10.76 -0.96
CA GLY A 273 -0.62 -10.44 -2.24
C GLY A 273 -1.62 -10.36 -3.40
N ILE A 274 -2.67 -11.18 -3.37
CA ILE A 274 -3.76 -11.19 -4.35
C ILE A 274 -4.69 -10.00 -4.13
N GLU A 275 -5.15 -9.80 -2.90
CA GLU A 275 -6.08 -8.73 -2.54
C GLU A 275 -5.53 -7.36 -2.88
N MET A 276 -4.28 -7.11 -2.46
CA MET A 276 -3.60 -5.83 -2.66
C MET A 276 -2.64 -5.85 -3.87
N TRP A 277 -2.95 -6.68 -4.88
CA TRP A 277 -2.10 -6.77 -6.05
C TRP A 277 -1.93 -5.41 -6.73
N LEU A 278 -0.66 -5.01 -6.97
CA LEU A 278 -0.27 -3.71 -7.55
C LEU A 278 -0.66 -2.47 -6.71
N GLU A 279 -0.90 -2.62 -5.41
CA GLU A 279 -1.26 -1.51 -4.51
C GLU A 279 -0.07 -1.05 -3.64
N SER A 280 1.16 -1.39 -4.02
CA SER A 280 2.40 -0.96 -3.35
C SER A 280 2.54 -1.38 -1.87
N ARG A 281 1.90 -2.52 -1.48
CA ARG A 281 1.88 -3.00 -0.08
C ARG A 281 2.84 -4.16 0.18
N ARG A 282 3.26 -4.85 -0.86
CA ARG A 282 3.95 -6.13 -0.76
C ARG A 282 5.32 -6.04 -0.08
N LEU A 283 6.10 -4.98 -0.35
CA LEU A 283 7.44 -4.82 0.21
C LEU A 283 7.41 -4.63 1.73
N GLY A 284 6.49 -3.79 2.22
CA GLY A 284 6.28 -3.60 3.65
C GLY A 284 5.85 -4.88 4.38
N ASP A 285 4.99 -5.69 3.76
CA ASP A 285 4.59 -6.98 4.30
C ASP A 285 5.78 -7.94 4.41
N PHE A 286 6.59 -8.10 3.36
CA PHE A 286 7.78 -8.96 3.40
C PHE A 286 8.78 -8.53 4.46
N ARG A 287 9.09 -7.22 4.54
CA ARG A 287 9.99 -6.69 5.56
C ARG A 287 9.51 -7.01 6.97
N ARG A 288 8.22 -6.78 7.23
CA ARG A 288 7.60 -7.03 8.52
C ARG A 288 7.59 -8.53 8.88
N TRP A 289 7.21 -9.39 7.95
CA TRP A 289 7.21 -10.84 8.18
C TRP A 289 8.61 -11.39 8.41
N ALA A 290 9.61 -10.91 7.66
CA ALA A 290 11.00 -11.29 7.87
C ALA A 290 11.51 -10.83 9.25
N ALA A 291 11.28 -9.56 9.62
CA ALA A 291 11.69 -9.01 10.92
C ALA A 291 11.03 -9.73 12.11
N LEU A 292 9.82 -10.26 11.94
CA LEU A 292 9.07 -10.98 12.97
C LEU A 292 9.19 -12.51 12.84
N SER A 293 10.02 -13.01 11.94
CA SER A 293 10.22 -14.45 11.68
C SER A 293 8.89 -15.21 11.47
N ARG A 294 7.94 -14.61 10.73
CA ARG A 294 6.65 -15.25 10.46
C ARG A 294 6.82 -16.44 9.53
N PRO A 295 6.33 -17.64 9.90
CA PRO A 295 6.61 -18.87 9.16
C PRO A 295 5.93 -18.90 7.78
N GLY A 296 6.38 -19.86 6.95
CA GLY A 296 5.81 -20.12 5.62
C GLY A 296 6.16 -19.05 4.58
N ASP A 297 6.88 -19.46 3.55
CA ASP A 297 7.27 -18.58 2.47
C ASP A 297 6.25 -18.63 1.35
N SER A 298 5.72 -17.47 0.98
CA SER A 298 4.82 -17.32 -0.16
C SER A 298 5.58 -17.02 -1.46
N ASP A 299 6.77 -16.45 -1.35
CA ASP A 299 7.65 -16.09 -2.46
C ASP A 299 9.12 -16.21 -2.02
N ASP A 300 10.01 -16.49 -2.96
CA ASP A 300 11.45 -16.48 -2.71
C ASP A 300 11.96 -15.03 -2.67
N MET A 301 12.29 -14.58 -1.47
CA MET A 301 12.87 -13.26 -1.21
C MET A 301 14.36 -13.33 -0.86
N THR A 302 15.00 -14.49 -1.06
CA THR A 302 16.42 -14.68 -0.75
C THR A 302 17.30 -13.69 -1.52
N GLY A 303 18.13 -12.95 -0.81
CA GLY A 303 19.05 -11.97 -1.39
C GLY A 303 18.39 -10.72 -1.97
N ARG A 304 17.10 -10.49 -1.71
CA ARG A 304 16.39 -9.28 -2.15
C ARG A 304 16.34 -8.24 -1.04
N ASP A 305 16.54 -6.97 -1.43
CA ASP A 305 16.31 -5.85 -0.53
C ASP A 305 14.81 -5.77 -0.18
N LEU A 306 14.50 -5.67 1.11
CA LEU A 306 13.14 -5.55 1.63
C LEU A 306 12.70 -4.10 1.89
N CYS A 307 13.50 -3.15 1.45
CA CYS A 307 13.21 -1.71 1.46
C CYS A 307 14.06 -1.00 0.42
N PHE A 308 13.66 0.20 0.01
CA PHE A 308 14.46 1.04 -0.87
C PHE A 308 15.45 1.87 -0.04
N ALA A 309 16.72 1.76 -0.38
CA ALA A 309 17.74 2.59 0.25
C ALA A 309 17.50 4.07 -0.04
N THR A 310 17.81 4.93 0.92
CA THR A 310 17.84 6.38 0.74
C THR A 310 18.70 6.73 -0.47
N PRO A 311 18.21 7.54 -1.42
CA PRO A 311 18.92 7.80 -2.67
C PRO A 311 20.20 8.58 -2.45
N LEU A 312 21.13 8.44 -3.41
CA LEU A 312 22.42 9.12 -3.35
C LEU A 312 22.27 10.65 -3.34
N SER A 313 21.26 11.17 -4.04
CA SER A 313 20.97 12.62 -4.03
C SER A 313 20.72 13.14 -2.60
N GLU A 314 19.91 12.47 -1.81
CA GLU A 314 19.68 12.85 -0.41
C GLU A 314 20.99 12.79 0.39
N LYS A 315 21.75 11.72 0.25
CA LYS A 315 23.05 11.55 0.95
C LYS A 315 24.09 12.60 0.59
N GLN A 316 24.02 13.15 -0.61
CA GLN A 316 25.00 14.17 -1.08
C GLN A 316 24.57 15.59 -0.78
N THR A 317 23.26 15.87 -0.73
CA THR A 317 22.74 17.24 -0.53
C THR A 317 22.34 17.54 0.90
N ASN A 318 22.01 16.51 1.68
CA ASN A 318 21.66 16.66 3.08
C ASN A 318 22.92 16.55 3.95
N THR A 319 23.45 17.68 4.39
CA THR A 319 24.65 17.74 5.23
C THR A 319 24.49 17.08 6.60
N ASN A 320 23.27 16.86 7.06
CA ASN A 320 22.96 16.18 8.32
C ASN A 320 22.86 14.65 8.17
N PHE A 321 22.87 14.14 6.92
CA PHE A 321 22.81 12.70 6.67
C PHE A 321 24.18 12.08 6.90
N VAL A 322 24.42 11.58 8.11
CA VAL A 322 25.61 10.79 8.43
C VAL A 322 25.30 9.31 8.12
N PRO A 323 26.17 8.60 7.37
CA PRO A 323 25.98 7.20 6.98
C PRO A 323 25.79 6.22 8.13
#